data_ef46698012031ffff304ce5c4b18a12b
#
_entry.id   ef46698012031ffff304ce5c4b18a12b
#
_cell.length_a   1.000
_cell.length_b   1.000
_cell.length_c   1.000
_cell.angle_alpha   90.00
_cell.angle_beta   90.00
_cell.angle_gamma   90.00
#
_symmetry.space_group_name_H-M   'P 1'
#
loop_
_entity.id
_entity.type
_entity.pdbx_description
1 polymer ?
#
loop_
_entity_poly.entity_id
_entity_poly.type
_entity_poly.pdbx_seq_one_letter_code
_entity_poly.pdbx_strand_id
1 'polypeptide(L)'
;MKSVVNSGTATRAKLSNQPVAGKTGTTQFDTDIWFCGFTPYYTASIWVGYDDNSKRVDSVNHTGIWKAIMQEIHENLPTGSFTQPDDIVQVAVCSKSGKLPVEGLCDADPRGSCIITEYFAADNQPTETCDTHVKVNICNDSGLVANAGCTNVSTNIYVKKSSTNTLGGEDTSGYTTADAQYAITDEKLSRLCTLHSTAAPVTPSTTT
;
A
#
# COMPACT_ATOMS: atom_id res chain seq x y z
N MET A 1 9.48 -8.76 -6.62
CA MET A 1 10.96 -8.79 -6.69
C MET A 1 11.53 -7.91 -7.83
N LYS A 2 10.87 -7.75 -8.98
CA LYS A 2 11.30 -6.76 -10.02
C LYS A 2 11.30 -5.32 -9.49
N SER A 3 10.32 -4.93 -8.67
CA SER A 3 10.24 -3.60 -8.05
C SER A 3 11.44 -3.27 -7.16
N VAL A 4 12.03 -4.27 -6.49
CA VAL A 4 13.24 -4.09 -5.66
C VAL A 4 14.42 -3.60 -6.48
N VAL A 5 14.54 -4.08 -7.73
CA VAL A 5 15.60 -3.67 -8.67
C VAL A 5 15.22 -2.42 -9.46
N ASN A 6 13.94 -2.22 -9.78
CA ASN A 6 13.50 -1.07 -10.58
C ASN A 6 13.48 0.25 -9.79
N SER A 7 13.03 0.20 -8.52
CA SER A 7 12.80 1.40 -7.69
C SER A 7 13.07 1.18 -6.19
N GLY A 8 13.54 -0.02 -5.79
CA GLY A 8 13.77 -0.37 -4.39
C GLY A 8 15.25 -0.38 -3.98
N THR A 9 15.57 -1.25 -3.02
CA THR A 9 16.90 -1.31 -2.37
C THR A 9 18.03 -1.85 -3.25
N ALA A 10 17.73 -2.43 -4.42
CA ALA A 10 18.71 -3.05 -5.31
C ALA A 10 18.77 -2.38 -6.70
N THR A 11 18.52 -1.09 -6.81
CA THR A 11 18.55 -0.36 -8.10
C THR A 11 19.92 -0.44 -8.81
N ARG A 12 21.00 -0.60 -8.05
CA ARG A 12 22.36 -0.77 -8.59
C ARG A 12 22.59 -2.14 -9.23
N ALA A 13 21.73 -3.14 -9.01
CA ALA A 13 21.78 -4.45 -9.66
C ALA A 13 21.15 -4.46 -11.06
N LYS A 14 20.54 -3.37 -11.51
CA LYS A 14 19.86 -3.31 -12.81
C LYS A 14 20.84 -3.51 -13.95
N LEU A 15 20.58 -4.51 -14.81
CA LEU A 15 21.35 -4.76 -16.04
C LEU A 15 20.84 -3.88 -17.19
N SER A 16 21.70 -3.65 -18.18
CA SER A 16 21.37 -2.83 -19.35
C SER A 16 20.47 -3.56 -20.36
N ASN A 17 20.63 -4.88 -20.49
CA ASN A 17 20.04 -5.70 -21.55
C ASN A 17 19.14 -6.84 -21.02
N GLN A 18 18.95 -6.98 -19.71
CA GLN A 18 18.16 -8.05 -19.12
C GLN A 18 17.25 -7.54 -18.02
N PRO A 19 16.02 -8.07 -17.90
CA PRO A 19 15.19 -7.86 -16.72
C PRO A 19 15.81 -8.59 -15.52
N VAL A 20 15.85 -7.91 -14.38
CA VAL A 20 16.36 -8.47 -13.12
C VAL A 20 15.27 -8.46 -12.07
N ALA A 21 15.17 -9.54 -11.32
CA ALA A 21 14.41 -9.62 -10.09
C ALA A 21 15.33 -10.09 -8.97
N GLY A 22 15.08 -9.64 -7.74
CA GLY A 22 15.94 -10.03 -6.63
C GLY A 22 15.50 -9.41 -5.31
N LYS A 23 16.25 -9.74 -4.25
CA LYS A 23 16.03 -9.25 -2.89
C LYS A 23 17.37 -9.09 -2.17
N THR A 24 17.53 -7.95 -1.52
CA THR A 24 18.62 -7.71 -0.58
C THR A 24 18.31 -8.37 0.77
N GLY A 25 19.34 -8.80 1.48
CA GLY A 25 19.27 -9.26 2.85
C GLY A 25 20.34 -8.58 3.69
N THR A 26 20.00 -8.24 4.92
CA THR A 26 20.93 -7.68 5.90
C THR A 26 20.59 -8.33 7.25
N THR A 27 21.57 -8.90 7.90
CA THR A 27 21.39 -9.49 9.25
C THR A 27 21.34 -8.41 10.32
N GLN A 28 20.93 -8.79 11.53
CA GLN A 28 21.04 -7.90 12.69
C GLN A 28 22.48 -7.41 12.86
N PHE A 29 22.60 -6.14 13.22
CA PHE A 29 23.89 -5.46 13.39
C PHE A 29 24.73 -5.31 12.11
N ASP A 30 24.13 -5.54 10.92
CA ASP A 30 24.80 -5.41 9.62
C ASP A 30 26.08 -6.27 9.50
N THR A 31 26.11 -7.44 10.12
CA THR A 31 27.27 -8.36 10.07
C THR A 31 27.38 -9.11 8.76
N ASP A 32 26.23 -9.30 8.07
CA ASP A 32 26.15 -9.97 6.78
C ASP A 32 25.25 -9.18 5.83
N ILE A 33 25.71 -8.99 4.63
CA ILE A 33 24.97 -8.32 3.57
C ILE A 33 24.83 -9.27 2.38
N TRP A 34 23.59 -9.44 1.90
CA TRP A 34 23.25 -10.36 0.84
C TRP A 34 22.52 -9.65 -0.31
N PHE A 35 22.72 -10.16 -1.50
CA PHE A 35 21.80 -9.97 -2.60
C PHE A 35 21.63 -11.27 -3.37
N CYS A 36 20.38 -11.73 -3.48
CA CYS A 36 19.98 -12.86 -4.32
C CYS A 36 19.19 -12.30 -5.49
N GLY A 37 19.73 -12.44 -6.70
CA GLY A 37 19.12 -11.91 -7.91
C GLY A 37 19.12 -12.93 -9.04
N PHE A 38 18.17 -12.77 -9.96
CA PHE A 38 18.03 -13.64 -11.11
C PHE A 38 17.53 -12.88 -12.34
N THR A 39 17.88 -13.42 -13.49
CA THR A 39 17.40 -13.05 -14.81
C THR A 39 16.59 -14.21 -15.37
N PRO A 40 16.02 -14.11 -16.58
CA PRO A 40 15.45 -15.28 -17.28
C PRO A 40 16.44 -16.42 -17.54
N TYR A 41 17.73 -16.15 -17.46
CA TYR A 41 18.80 -17.12 -17.79
C TYR A 41 19.52 -17.69 -16.59
N TYR A 42 19.89 -16.83 -15.62
CA TYR A 42 20.75 -17.20 -14.50
C TYR A 42 20.27 -16.64 -13.17
N THR A 43 20.58 -17.39 -12.13
CA THR A 43 20.44 -16.98 -10.74
C THR A 43 21.84 -16.87 -10.11
N ALA A 44 22.08 -15.79 -9.37
CA ALA A 44 23.31 -15.60 -8.63
C ALA A 44 23.02 -14.92 -7.29
N SER A 45 23.79 -15.35 -6.27
CA SER A 45 23.79 -14.72 -4.95
C SER A 45 25.16 -14.17 -4.65
N ILE A 46 25.20 -13.02 -3.98
CA ILE A 46 26.41 -12.46 -3.41
C ILE A 46 26.22 -12.30 -1.90
N TRP A 47 27.23 -12.68 -1.16
CA TRP A 47 27.37 -12.45 0.27
C TRP A 47 28.62 -11.63 0.54
N VAL A 48 28.51 -10.71 1.47
CA VAL A 48 29.64 -9.95 2.02
C VAL A 48 29.53 -9.98 3.54
N GLY A 49 30.58 -10.42 4.18
CA GLY A 49 30.66 -10.59 5.62
C GLY A 49 32.06 -10.88 6.09
N TYR A 50 32.20 -11.09 7.36
CA TYR A 50 33.42 -11.59 8.00
C TYR A 50 33.19 -13.01 8.48
N ASP A 51 34.25 -13.80 8.61
CA ASP A 51 34.16 -15.20 9.11
C ASP A 51 33.65 -15.28 10.55
N ASP A 52 33.83 -14.23 11.31
CA ASP A 52 33.22 -14.04 12.62
C ASP A 52 32.20 -12.88 12.57
N ASN A 53 31.09 -13.03 13.27
CA ASN A 53 30.03 -12.00 13.35
C ASN A 53 30.37 -10.87 14.34
N SER A 54 31.66 -10.68 14.69
CA SER A 54 32.11 -9.63 15.61
C SER A 54 32.24 -8.26 14.93
N LYS A 55 32.26 -8.24 13.60
CA LYS A 55 32.50 -7.04 12.81
C LYS A 55 31.30 -6.72 11.93
N ARG A 56 30.98 -5.45 11.91
CA ARG A 56 30.00 -4.86 11.03
C ARG A 56 30.57 -4.69 9.63
N VAL A 57 29.75 -4.94 8.60
CA VAL A 57 30.10 -4.65 7.19
C VAL A 57 29.74 -3.22 6.89
N ASP A 58 30.75 -2.39 6.65
CA ASP A 58 30.56 -1.00 6.26
C ASP A 58 30.40 -0.85 4.75
N SER A 59 29.37 -0.08 4.34
CA SER A 59 29.18 0.53 3.00
C SER A 59 29.69 -0.24 1.78
N VAL A 60 29.36 -1.53 1.64
CA VAL A 60 29.75 -2.31 0.46
C VAL A 60 28.69 -2.22 -0.64
N ASN A 61 29.15 -1.94 -1.86
CA ASN A 61 28.30 -1.96 -3.06
C ASN A 61 28.12 -3.40 -3.60
N HIS A 62 27.58 -4.30 -2.79
CA HIS A 62 27.39 -5.71 -3.14
C HIS A 62 26.50 -5.90 -4.37
N THR A 63 25.44 -5.09 -4.53
CA THR A 63 24.55 -5.14 -5.69
C THR A 63 25.25 -4.67 -6.98
N GLY A 64 26.21 -3.73 -6.88
CA GLY A 64 27.03 -3.31 -8.01
C GLY A 64 28.07 -4.37 -8.42
N ILE A 65 28.65 -5.10 -7.47
CA ILE A 65 29.54 -6.24 -7.74
C ILE A 65 28.75 -7.33 -8.46
N TRP A 66 27.58 -7.69 -7.95
CA TRP A 66 26.67 -8.64 -8.59
C TRP A 66 26.34 -8.22 -10.03
N LYS A 67 26.03 -6.93 -10.24
CA LYS A 67 25.79 -6.37 -11.57
C LYS A 67 26.97 -6.55 -12.50
N ALA A 68 28.19 -6.23 -12.06
CA ALA A 68 29.37 -6.32 -12.90
C ALA A 68 29.57 -7.74 -13.44
N ILE A 69 29.44 -8.75 -12.59
CA ILE A 69 29.55 -10.16 -12.97
C ILE A 69 28.41 -10.55 -13.93
N MET A 70 27.19 -10.22 -13.56
CA MET A 70 26.02 -10.63 -14.35
C MET A 70 25.94 -9.90 -15.68
N GLN A 71 26.41 -8.66 -15.78
CA GLN A 71 26.44 -7.93 -17.04
C GLN A 71 27.38 -8.60 -18.05
N GLU A 72 28.55 -9.07 -17.61
CA GLU A 72 29.52 -9.75 -18.43
C GLU A 72 29.01 -11.10 -18.94
N ILE A 73 28.46 -11.96 -18.07
CA ILE A 73 27.95 -13.28 -18.49
C ILE A 73 26.68 -13.19 -19.35
N HIS A 74 26.02 -12.03 -19.42
CA HIS A 74 24.87 -11.80 -20.29
C HIS A 74 25.20 -11.01 -21.57
N GLU A 75 26.46 -10.66 -21.81
CA GLU A 75 26.86 -9.77 -22.90
C GLU A 75 26.34 -10.25 -24.26
N ASN A 76 26.43 -11.55 -24.51
CA ASN A 76 26.08 -12.15 -25.79
C ASN A 76 24.69 -12.88 -25.77
N LEU A 77 23.91 -12.69 -24.73
CA LEU A 77 22.58 -13.28 -24.62
C LEU A 77 21.51 -12.31 -25.16
N PRO A 78 20.54 -12.79 -25.92
CA PRO A 78 19.39 -11.97 -26.31
C PRO A 78 18.62 -11.51 -25.08
N THR A 79 17.93 -10.37 -25.19
CA THR A 79 17.08 -9.88 -24.10
C THR A 79 15.95 -10.90 -23.83
N GLY A 80 15.92 -11.45 -22.63
CA GLY A 80 14.88 -12.35 -22.16
C GLY A 80 13.71 -11.65 -21.53
N SER A 81 12.68 -12.43 -21.19
CA SER A 81 11.54 -11.97 -20.41
C SER A 81 11.16 -12.98 -19.34
N PHE A 82 10.66 -12.50 -18.21
CA PHE A 82 9.99 -13.38 -17.23
C PHE A 82 8.60 -13.72 -17.77
N THR A 83 8.35 -14.99 -17.99
CA THR A 83 7.02 -15.46 -18.40
C THR A 83 6.10 -15.50 -17.17
N GLN A 84 4.92 -14.90 -17.31
CA GLN A 84 3.88 -15.01 -16.30
C GLN A 84 3.25 -16.40 -16.42
N PRO A 85 3.12 -17.16 -15.32
CA PRO A 85 2.37 -18.41 -15.31
C PRO A 85 0.89 -18.19 -15.66
N ASP A 86 0.24 -19.17 -16.29
CA ASP A 86 -1.15 -19.06 -16.76
C ASP A 86 -2.16 -18.97 -15.59
N ASP A 87 -1.78 -19.49 -14.42
CA ASP A 87 -2.58 -19.46 -13.20
C ASP A 87 -2.42 -18.17 -12.39
N ILE A 88 -1.65 -17.21 -12.88
CA ILE A 88 -1.48 -15.88 -12.27
C ILE A 88 -2.27 -14.84 -13.05
N VAL A 89 -3.15 -14.14 -12.36
CA VAL A 89 -4.01 -13.09 -12.92
C VAL A 89 -3.70 -11.73 -12.33
N GLN A 90 -4.02 -10.67 -13.07
CA GLN A 90 -3.93 -9.30 -12.59
C GLN A 90 -5.32 -8.82 -12.17
N VAL A 91 -5.43 -8.31 -10.95
CA VAL A 91 -6.69 -7.83 -10.38
C VAL A 91 -6.50 -6.42 -9.84
N ALA A 92 -7.43 -5.52 -10.16
CA ALA A 92 -7.49 -4.21 -9.53
C ALA A 92 -7.95 -4.35 -8.07
N VAL A 93 -7.19 -3.77 -7.14
CA VAL A 93 -7.49 -3.80 -5.70
C VAL A 93 -7.30 -2.43 -5.08
N CYS A 94 -7.96 -2.21 -3.96
CA CYS A 94 -7.70 -1.06 -3.11
C CYS A 94 -6.41 -1.30 -2.30
N SER A 95 -5.41 -0.44 -2.45
CA SER A 95 -4.11 -0.54 -1.75
C SER A 95 -4.21 -0.41 -0.22
N LYS A 96 -5.36 0.05 0.30
CA LYS A 96 -5.60 0.18 1.74
C LYS A 96 -6.24 -1.05 2.37
N SER A 97 -7.11 -1.74 1.63
CA SER A 97 -7.82 -2.92 2.14
C SER A 97 -7.32 -4.24 1.54
N GLY A 98 -6.66 -4.21 0.37
CA GLY A 98 -6.35 -5.40 -0.41
C GLY A 98 -7.57 -6.04 -1.10
N LYS A 99 -8.76 -5.46 -0.93
CA LYS A 99 -10.04 -5.95 -1.47
C LYS A 99 -10.34 -5.29 -2.83
N LEU A 100 -11.38 -5.77 -3.52
CA LEU A 100 -11.84 -5.16 -4.77
C LEU A 100 -12.20 -3.68 -4.56
N PRO A 101 -11.83 -2.78 -5.47
CA PRO A 101 -12.09 -1.36 -5.26
C PRO A 101 -13.58 -1.04 -5.41
N VAL A 102 -14.01 0.02 -4.72
CA VAL A 102 -15.35 0.60 -4.85
C VAL A 102 -15.19 1.93 -5.58
N GLU A 103 -15.83 2.06 -6.73
CA GLU A 103 -15.86 3.28 -7.54
C GLU A 103 -16.50 4.45 -6.75
N GLY A 104 -15.92 5.63 -6.88
CA GLY A 104 -16.33 6.82 -6.13
C GLY A 104 -15.90 6.82 -4.67
N LEU A 105 -15.17 5.80 -4.23
CA LEU A 105 -14.56 5.73 -2.90
C LEU A 105 -13.04 5.55 -2.98
N CYS A 106 -12.57 4.43 -3.56
CA CYS A 106 -11.14 4.11 -3.59
C CYS A 106 -10.35 4.97 -4.58
N ASP A 107 -10.98 5.38 -5.68
CA ASP A 107 -10.43 6.32 -6.67
C ASP A 107 -10.50 7.79 -6.21
N ALA A 108 -11.39 8.08 -5.26
CA ALA A 108 -11.63 9.41 -4.73
C ALA A 108 -11.04 9.64 -3.31
N ASP A 109 -10.07 8.82 -2.88
CA ASP A 109 -9.31 9.08 -1.64
C ASP A 109 -8.67 10.48 -1.72
N PRO A 110 -8.77 11.32 -0.67
CA PRO A 110 -8.27 12.69 -0.68
C PRO A 110 -6.79 12.84 -1.00
N ARG A 111 -6.01 11.78 -0.87
CA ARG A 111 -4.57 11.73 -1.17
C ARG A 111 -4.26 11.22 -2.58
N GLY A 112 -5.27 10.92 -3.36
CA GLY A 112 -5.19 10.34 -4.71
C GLY A 112 -5.71 8.90 -4.75
N SER A 113 -5.97 8.41 -5.96
CA SER A 113 -6.51 7.07 -6.16
C SER A 113 -5.72 6.00 -5.43
N CYS A 114 -6.42 5.19 -4.67
CA CYS A 114 -5.90 4.01 -3.96
C CYS A 114 -6.08 2.72 -4.78
N ILE A 115 -6.48 2.81 -6.04
CA ILE A 115 -6.65 1.63 -6.91
C ILE A 115 -5.29 1.29 -7.53
N ILE A 116 -4.85 0.07 -7.30
CA ILE A 116 -3.63 -0.51 -7.87
C ILE A 116 -3.95 -1.85 -8.53
N THR A 117 -3.09 -2.29 -9.43
CA THR A 117 -3.18 -3.63 -10.02
C THR A 117 -2.13 -4.51 -9.38
N GLU A 118 -2.56 -5.67 -8.86
CA GLU A 118 -1.69 -6.65 -8.22
C GLU A 118 -1.88 -8.04 -8.85
N TYR A 119 -0.92 -8.93 -8.60
CA TYR A 119 -0.91 -10.30 -9.10
C TYR A 119 -1.45 -11.27 -8.04
N PHE A 120 -2.34 -12.15 -8.45
CA PHE A 120 -2.94 -13.18 -7.61
C PHE A 120 -2.91 -14.53 -8.31
N ALA A 121 -2.89 -15.61 -7.53
CA ALA A 121 -3.26 -16.92 -8.07
C ALA A 121 -4.75 -16.87 -8.46
N ALA A 122 -5.07 -17.47 -9.59
CA ALA A 122 -6.42 -17.40 -10.15
C ALA A 122 -7.50 -17.97 -9.22
N ASP A 123 -7.12 -18.92 -8.37
CA ASP A 123 -7.97 -19.54 -7.35
C ASP A 123 -7.98 -18.81 -6.01
N ASN A 124 -7.17 -17.75 -5.85
CA ASN A 124 -7.02 -17.00 -4.62
C ASN A 124 -7.06 -15.48 -4.85
N GLN A 125 -8.00 -15.02 -5.66
CA GLN A 125 -8.24 -13.58 -5.88
C GLN A 125 -9.14 -13.02 -4.77
N PRO A 126 -9.05 -11.71 -4.48
CA PRO A 126 -10.00 -11.05 -3.59
C PRO A 126 -11.40 -11.08 -4.21
N THR A 127 -12.39 -11.45 -3.41
CA THR A 127 -13.81 -11.51 -3.79
C THR A 127 -14.65 -10.47 -3.07
N GLU A 128 -14.14 -9.93 -1.96
CA GLU A 128 -14.82 -8.91 -1.17
C GLU A 128 -14.48 -7.51 -1.68
N THR A 129 -15.44 -6.60 -1.63
CA THR A 129 -15.25 -5.19 -1.94
C THR A 129 -14.65 -4.43 -0.76
N CYS A 130 -13.98 -3.32 -1.05
CA CYS A 130 -13.36 -2.45 -0.06
C CYS A 130 -14.39 -1.95 0.96
N ASP A 131 -14.14 -2.22 2.22
CA ASP A 131 -14.90 -1.78 3.39
C ASP A 131 -14.15 -0.74 4.23
N THR A 132 -12.97 -0.36 3.77
CA THR A 132 -12.08 0.58 4.45
C THR A 132 -12.38 2.03 4.06
N HIS A 133 -12.69 2.31 2.80
CA HIS A 133 -13.13 3.65 2.38
C HIS A 133 -14.62 3.84 2.68
N VAL A 134 -14.96 5.00 3.26
CA VAL A 134 -16.36 5.35 3.58
C VAL A 134 -16.65 6.78 3.17
N LYS A 135 -17.84 6.99 2.62
CA LYS A 135 -18.38 8.30 2.30
C LYS A 135 -19.23 8.78 3.48
N VAL A 136 -18.89 9.93 4.03
CA VAL A 136 -19.53 10.46 5.23
C VAL A 136 -19.97 11.91 5.00
N ASN A 137 -21.21 12.20 5.32
CA ASN A 137 -21.75 13.55 5.35
C ASN A 137 -21.44 14.19 6.69
N ILE A 138 -20.72 15.28 6.70
CA ILE A 138 -20.33 16.04 7.89
C ILE A 138 -21.12 17.34 7.93
N CYS A 139 -21.77 17.61 9.05
CA CYS A 139 -22.37 18.91 9.32
C CYS A 139 -21.26 19.92 9.58
N ASN A 140 -21.15 20.96 8.74
CA ASN A 140 -20.10 21.97 8.83
C ASN A 140 -20.21 22.84 10.09
N ASP A 141 -21.40 22.93 10.67
CA ASP A 141 -21.65 23.76 11.86
C ASP A 141 -21.20 23.07 13.15
N SER A 142 -21.30 21.72 13.20
CA SER A 142 -20.93 20.94 14.38
C SER A 142 -19.64 20.14 14.22
N GLY A 143 -19.18 19.91 12.98
CA GLY A 143 -18.06 19.00 12.69
C GLY A 143 -18.37 17.51 12.92
N LEU A 144 -19.63 17.16 13.21
CA LEU A 144 -20.08 15.78 13.45
C LEU A 144 -20.78 15.21 12.21
N VAL A 145 -21.05 13.89 12.24
CA VAL A 145 -21.83 13.23 11.18
C VAL A 145 -23.19 13.90 11.06
N ALA A 146 -23.54 14.31 9.84
CA ALA A 146 -24.78 15.03 9.59
C ALA A 146 -26.01 14.14 9.86
N ASN A 147 -27.06 14.74 10.42
CA ASN A 147 -28.39 14.15 10.53
C ASN A 147 -29.35 14.84 9.55
N ALA A 148 -30.61 14.40 9.52
CA ALA A 148 -31.63 14.90 8.59
C ALA A 148 -31.98 16.39 8.79
N GLY A 149 -31.66 16.99 9.93
CA GLY A 149 -31.88 18.41 10.21
C GLY A 149 -30.74 19.32 9.74
N CYS A 150 -29.62 18.77 9.30
CA CYS A 150 -28.46 19.56 8.86
C CYS A 150 -28.69 20.08 7.43
N THR A 151 -28.56 21.40 7.25
CA THR A 151 -28.67 22.04 5.93
C THR A 151 -27.33 22.45 5.33
N ASN A 152 -26.30 22.58 6.18
CA ASN A 152 -24.92 22.92 5.79
C ASN A 152 -24.05 21.67 5.93
N VAL A 153 -23.92 20.89 4.84
CA VAL A 153 -23.29 19.56 4.84
C VAL A 153 -22.21 19.47 3.80
N SER A 154 -21.06 18.93 4.18
CA SER A 154 -19.98 18.50 3.28
C SER A 154 -19.93 16.99 3.20
N THR A 155 -19.79 16.46 1.99
CA THR A 155 -19.58 15.03 1.77
C THR A 155 -18.08 14.76 1.60
N ASN A 156 -17.52 13.94 2.47
CA ASN A 156 -16.11 13.62 2.46
C ASN A 156 -15.89 12.09 2.39
N ILE A 157 -14.77 11.71 1.81
CA ILE A 157 -14.31 10.32 1.82
C ILE A 157 -13.23 10.18 2.88
N TYR A 158 -13.40 9.19 3.73
CA TYR A 158 -12.47 8.84 4.79
C TYR A 158 -12.03 7.39 4.68
N VAL A 159 -10.91 7.10 5.30
CA VAL A 159 -10.48 5.73 5.56
C VAL A 159 -10.79 5.38 7.01
N LYS A 160 -11.55 4.30 7.19
CA LYS A 160 -11.85 3.77 8.51
C LYS A 160 -10.56 3.31 9.18
N LYS A 161 -10.33 3.83 10.37
CA LYS A 161 -9.25 3.39 11.25
C LYS A 161 -9.83 2.42 12.27
N SER A 162 -9.59 1.13 12.07
CA SER A 162 -9.96 0.11 13.04
C SER A 162 -8.91 0.03 14.14
N SER A 163 -9.34 -0.17 15.37
CA SER A 163 -8.46 -0.47 16.50
C SER A 163 -7.69 -1.80 16.36
N THR A 164 -8.07 -2.63 15.37
CA THR A 164 -7.40 -3.91 15.07
C THR A 164 -6.26 -3.81 14.07
N ASN A 165 -6.05 -2.64 13.45
CA ASN A 165 -4.96 -2.42 12.50
C ASN A 165 -3.63 -2.09 13.20
N THR A 166 -3.33 -2.77 14.30
CA THR A 166 -2.06 -2.66 15.01
C THR A 166 -1.41 -4.03 15.11
N LEU A 167 -0.20 -4.17 14.58
CA LEU A 167 0.64 -5.34 14.77
C LEU A 167 1.81 -4.94 15.67
N GLY A 168 1.95 -5.59 16.84
CA GLY A 168 3.04 -5.28 17.77
C GLY A 168 3.03 -3.84 18.33
N GLY A 169 1.86 -3.17 18.35
CA GLY A 169 1.72 -1.78 18.79
C GLY A 169 1.93 -0.73 17.68
N GLU A 170 2.33 -1.13 16.48
CA GLU A 170 2.47 -0.25 15.33
C GLU A 170 1.16 -0.18 14.52
N ASP A 171 0.83 1.03 14.04
CA ASP A 171 -0.32 1.26 13.17
C ASP A 171 -0.04 0.70 11.76
N THR A 172 -0.62 -0.44 11.44
CA THR A 172 -0.48 -1.10 10.13
C THR A 172 -1.47 -0.59 9.08
N SER A 173 -2.30 0.42 9.40
CA SER A 173 -3.27 1.01 8.44
C SER A 173 -2.61 1.72 7.25
N GLY A 174 -1.29 1.88 7.26
CA GLY A 174 -0.55 2.64 6.26
C GLY A 174 -0.80 4.15 6.33
N TYR A 175 -1.38 4.64 7.44
CA TYR A 175 -1.58 6.06 7.72
C TYR A 175 -0.47 6.60 8.60
N THR A 176 0.14 7.67 8.14
CA THR A 176 1.03 8.50 8.96
C THR A 176 0.22 9.47 9.82
N THR A 177 0.85 10.12 10.80
CA THR A 177 0.22 11.20 11.58
C THR A 177 -0.27 12.35 10.69
N ALA A 178 0.38 12.60 9.55
CA ALA A 178 -0.04 13.59 8.56
C ALA A 178 -1.37 13.21 7.87
N ASP A 179 -1.70 11.93 7.81
CA ASP A 179 -2.94 11.42 7.20
C ASP A 179 -4.11 11.34 8.17
N ALA A 180 -3.91 11.66 9.45
CA ALA A 180 -4.94 11.56 10.50
C ALA A 180 -6.23 12.34 10.16
N GLN A 181 -6.13 13.44 9.40
CA GLN A 181 -7.27 14.23 8.94
C GLN A 181 -8.17 13.48 7.95
N TYR A 182 -7.65 12.47 7.27
CA TYR A 182 -8.39 11.64 6.30
C TYR A 182 -8.88 10.33 6.89
N ALA A 183 -8.55 10.07 8.14
CA ALA A 183 -8.99 8.89 8.87
C ALA A 183 -10.25 9.18 9.71
N ILE A 184 -11.15 8.21 9.79
CA ILE A 184 -12.32 8.28 10.65
C ILE A 184 -12.43 7.02 11.50
N THR A 185 -12.66 7.20 12.80
CA THR A 185 -12.88 6.10 13.74
C THR A 185 -14.34 5.74 13.82
N ASP A 186 -14.65 4.51 14.25
CA ASP A 186 -16.02 4.08 14.49
C ASP A 186 -16.71 4.95 15.55
N GLU A 187 -15.96 5.44 16.55
CA GLU A 187 -16.47 6.41 17.51
C GLU A 187 -16.96 7.70 16.85
N LYS A 188 -16.15 8.28 15.94
CA LYS A 188 -16.56 9.49 15.19
C LYS A 188 -17.74 9.21 14.27
N LEU A 189 -17.79 8.04 13.62
CA LEU A 189 -18.90 7.65 12.74
C LEU A 189 -20.24 7.52 13.51
N SER A 190 -20.20 7.15 14.77
CA SER A 190 -21.40 7.02 15.61
C SER A 190 -21.92 8.35 16.19
N ARG A 191 -21.11 9.43 16.11
CA ARG A 191 -21.46 10.73 16.69
C ARG A 191 -22.22 11.60 15.69
N LEU A 192 -23.56 11.60 15.80
CA LEU A 192 -24.42 12.44 14.98
C LEU A 192 -24.41 13.89 15.45
N CYS A 193 -24.70 14.81 14.55
CA CYS A 193 -24.92 16.23 14.85
C CYS A 193 -25.99 16.42 15.92
N THR A 194 -25.69 17.20 16.94
CA THR A 194 -26.59 17.51 18.04
C THR A 194 -27.12 18.96 17.98
N LEU A 195 -26.58 19.77 17.05
CA LEU A 195 -27.00 21.17 16.87
C LEU A 195 -28.32 21.30 16.11
N HIS A 196 -28.62 20.34 15.23
CA HIS A 196 -29.80 20.39 14.39
C HIS A 196 -30.78 19.28 14.77
N SER A 197 -32.06 19.69 14.93
CA SER A 197 -33.14 18.75 15.26
C SER A 197 -33.53 17.90 14.06
N THR A 198 -33.75 16.60 14.29
CA THR A 198 -34.35 15.70 13.30
C THR A 198 -35.89 15.77 13.25
N ALA A 199 -36.51 16.59 14.12
CA ALA A 199 -37.95 16.78 14.12
C ALA A 199 -38.39 17.52 12.84
N ALA A 200 -39.35 16.96 12.13
CA ALA A 200 -40.00 17.66 11.03
C ALA A 200 -40.56 19.00 11.50
N PRO A 201 -40.50 20.07 10.69
CA PRO A 201 -41.08 21.36 11.09
C PRO A 201 -42.58 21.14 11.38
N VAL A 202 -42.98 21.42 12.59
CA VAL A 202 -44.40 21.47 12.96
C VAL A 202 -45.02 22.66 12.20
N THR A 203 -45.80 22.36 11.18
CA THR A 203 -46.65 23.39 10.56
C THR A 203 -47.56 23.95 11.64
N PRO A 204 -47.57 25.28 11.86
CA PRO A 204 -48.48 25.87 12.79
C PRO A 204 -49.91 25.62 12.29
N SER A 205 -50.72 24.91 13.11
CA SER A 205 -52.15 24.78 12.85
C SER A 205 -52.80 26.16 13.02
N THR A 206 -53.18 26.77 11.94
CA THR A 206 -54.09 27.94 11.95
C THR A 206 -55.49 27.41 12.29
N THR A 207 -55.84 27.54 13.52
CA THR A 207 -57.25 27.44 13.96
C THR A 207 -57.90 28.81 13.64
N THR A 208 -58.80 28.80 12.70
CA THR A 208 -59.82 29.84 12.49
C THR A 208 -60.97 29.64 13.43
#